data_218741878ceb4c1beaa4d6c65dc3ff25
#
_entry.id   218741878ceb4c1beaa4d6c65dc3ff25
#
_cell.length_a   1.000
_cell.length_b   1.000
_cell.length_c   1.000
_cell.angle_alpha   90.00
_cell.angle_beta   90.00
_cell.angle_gamma   90.00
#
_symmetry.space_group_name_H-M   'P 1'
#
loop_
_entity.id
_entity.type
_entity.pdbx_description
1 polymer ?
#
loop_
_entity_poly.entity_id
_entity_poly.type
_entity_poly.pdbx_seq_one_letter_code
_entity_poly.pdbx_strand_id
1 'polypeptide(L)'
;MKLKHLSAIIVVSAFLHNAAAAPKIDPALETFKHTVKKGETVSLICIDYYGHYGADLAKAILKDNPTLKDVNVIVPGQAITLHNPDYKSEKPALADAVFERRVQAVQGVVTYVEGDAVLVPKGGKARQKLVPNTIVYPGDIVQTLVTGRVEMIVNRETVVRLKENTRMSIDAFRDTATSAGKTKMGFNLGSVWTKMKQFRDKMSRFELELPTAIAGVHGTVYEATVEKDSSSEVKVYTGEVAVKNNPAAKATAAGAAAEVNGPGEVEGPREVSLDEWVTIVRDMQKIRIDKKGKPRAPEAFKKNDDDSWEKWNLERDKRAAELFEENE
;
A
#
# COMPACT_ATOMS: atom_id res chain seq x y z
N MET A 1 17.06 12.32 66.70
CA MET A 1 16.87 11.25 65.71
C MET A 1 16.56 11.92 64.36
N LYS A 2 17.56 12.07 63.48
CA LYS A 2 17.47 12.83 62.21
C LYS A 2 17.17 11.85 61.08
N LEU A 3 16.00 11.98 60.49
CA LEU A 3 15.60 11.22 59.28
C LEU A 3 16.33 11.79 58.05
N LYS A 4 17.14 10.98 57.40
CA LYS A 4 17.78 11.31 56.12
C LYS A 4 16.83 10.98 54.99
N HIS A 5 16.42 11.99 54.25
CA HIS A 5 15.71 11.81 52.97
C HIS A 5 16.68 11.29 51.91
N LEU A 6 16.43 10.09 51.41
CA LEU A 6 17.12 9.51 50.27
C LEU A 6 16.37 9.91 49.00
N SER A 7 16.90 10.90 48.25
CA SER A 7 16.37 11.27 46.94
C SER A 7 16.85 10.23 45.92
N ALA A 8 15.91 9.46 45.41
CA ALA A 8 16.16 8.56 44.26
C ALA A 8 16.24 9.41 43.00
N ILE A 9 17.43 9.50 42.42
CA ILE A 9 17.63 10.09 41.08
C ILE A 9 17.20 9.02 40.07
N ILE A 10 16.04 9.26 39.44
CA ILE A 10 15.60 8.49 38.29
C ILE A 10 16.42 8.98 37.09
N VAL A 11 17.42 8.21 36.70
CA VAL A 11 18.12 8.41 35.42
C VAL A 11 17.18 7.91 34.31
N VAL A 12 16.49 8.83 33.69
CA VAL A 12 15.79 8.57 32.42
C VAL A 12 16.88 8.52 31.36
N SER A 13 17.30 7.30 31.00
CA SER A 13 18.12 7.07 29.83
C SER A 13 17.23 7.31 28.58
N ALA A 14 17.36 8.53 28.04
CA ALA A 14 16.84 8.83 26.71
C ALA A 14 17.62 7.95 25.70
N PHE A 15 17.02 6.88 25.25
CA PHE A 15 17.44 6.20 24.02
C PHE A 15 17.17 7.19 22.89
N LEU A 16 18.19 7.95 22.51
CA LEU A 16 18.25 8.64 21.23
C LEU A 16 18.28 7.55 20.16
N HIS A 17 17.14 7.23 19.59
CA HIS A 17 17.08 6.50 18.34
C HIS A 17 17.69 7.41 17.28
N ASN A 18 18.87 7.03 16.85
CA ASN A 18 19.53 7.64 15.71
C ASN A 18 18.69 7.29 14.46
N ALA A 19 17.72 8.14 14.11
CA ALA A 19 17.11 8.13 12.82
C ALA A 19 18.25 8.35 11.82
N ALA A 20 18.56 7.36 11.00
CA ALA A 20 19.47 7.53 9.89
C ALA A 20 18.85 8.60 8.97
N ALA A 21 19.36 9.82 9.07
CA ALA A 21 18.94 10.91 8.22
C ALA A 21 19.17 10.51 6.77
N ALA A 22 18.20 10.83 5.89
CA ALA A 22 18.41 10.76 4.45
C ALA A 22 19.80 11.34 4.10
N PRO A 23 20.54 10.74 3.15
CA PRO A 23 21.90 11.19 2.87
C PRO A 23 21.88 12.70 2.62
N LYS A 24 22.65 13.44 3.43
CA LYS A 24 22.73 14.90 3.33
C LYS A 24 23.31 15.24 1.96
N ILE A 25 22.47 15.73 1.07
CA ILE A 25 22.88 16.25 -0.22
C ILE A 25 23.38 17.67 0.04
N ASP A 26 24.56 18.00 -0.53
CA ASP A 26 25.06 19.37 -0.48
C ASP A 26 24.09 20.30 -1.23
N PRO A 27 23.45 21.28 -0.57
CA PRO A 27 22.50 22.17 -1.20
C PRO A 27 23.10 23.06 -2.29
N ALA A 28 24.42 23.15 -2.36
CA ALA A 28 25.14 23.89 -3.42
C ALA A 28 25.24 23.11 -4.72
N LEU A 29 24.98 21.81 -4.75
CA LEU A 29 25.07 20.98 -5.94
C LEU A 29 23.75 20.99 -6.69
N GLU A 30 23.81 21.28 -8.01
CA GLU A 30 22.66 21.15 -8.90
C GLU A 30 22.22 19.69 -9.07
N THR A 31 23.19 18.79 -9.12
CA THR A 31 22.97 17.35 -9.28
C THR A 31 23.81 16.56 -8.27
N PHE A 32 23.36 15.35 -7.98
CA PHE A 32 24.10 14.38 -7.16
C PHE A 32 23.99 12.98 -7.76
N LYS A 33 24.83 12.06 -7.29
CA LYS A 33 24.81 10.65 -7.71
C LYS A 33 24.18 9.78 -6.63
N HIS A 34 23.17 9.00 -7.04
CA HIS A 34 22.63 7.91 -6.24
C HIS A 34 23.20 6.58 -6.73
N THR A 35 23.68 5.74 -5.81
CA THR A 35 24.10 4.36 -6.13
C THR A 35 22.93 3.43 -5.91
N VAL A 36 22.46 2.80 -6.98
CA VAL A 36 21.30 1.89 -6.95
C VAL A 36 21.54 0.73 -5.98
N LYS A 37 20.63 0.53 -5.06
CA LYS A 37 20.65 -0.58 -4.13
C LYS A 37 19.84 -1.76 -4.67
N LYS A 38 20.03 -2.94 -4.08
CA LYS A 38 19.31 -4.15 -4.47
C LYS A 38 17.81 -3.99 -4.19
N GLY A 39 16.99 -4.10 -5.23
CA GLY A 39 15.53 -4.01 -5.14
C GLY A 39 14.96 -2.62 -5.40
N GLU A 40 15.79 -1.61 -5.60
CA GLU A 40 15.34 -0.29 -6.02
C GLU A 40 14.88 -0.27 -7.48
N THR A 41 13.95 0.63 -7.75
CA THR A 41 13.51 1.03 -9.09
C THR A 41 13.67 2.54 -9.21
N VAL A 42 13.74 3.05 -10.43
CA VAL A 42 13.83 4.51 -10.64
C VAL A 42 12.65 5.23 -9.98
N SER A 43 11.47 4.64 -10.01
CA SER A 43 10.30 5.23 -9.35
C SER A 43 10.42 5.30 -7.83
N LEU A 44 10.98 4.26 -7.18
CA LEU A 44 11.24 4.29 -5.75
C LEU A 44 12.27 5.37 -5.39
N ILE A 45 13.37 5.42 -6.12
CA ILE A 45 14.41 6.44 -5.95
C ILE A 45 13.80 7.84 -6.10
N CYS A 46 12.96 8.06 -7.12
CA CYS A 46 12.28 9.34 -7.30
C CYS A 46 11.32 9.67 -6.14
N ILE A 47 10.56 8.69 -5.67
CA ILE A 47 9.65 8.89 -4.55
C ILE A 47 10.44 9.26 -3.29
N ASP A 48 11.59 8.66 -3.06
CA ASP A 48 12.42 8.95 -1.89
C ASP A 48 13.00 10.37 -1.91
N TYR A 49 13.50 10.81 -3.04
CA TYR A 49 14.10 12.14 -3.15
C TYR A 49 13.10 13.25 -3.46
N TYR A 50 12.08 12.98 -4.29
CA TYR A 50 11.15 13.99 -4.80
C TYR A 50 9.73 13.86 -4.25
N GLY A 51 9.42 12.78 -3.53
CA GLY A 51 8.07 12.51 -3.03
C GLY A 51 7.08 12.02 -4.09
N HIS A 52 7.47 11.93 -5.37
CA HIS A 52 6.63 11.48 -6.48
C HIS A 52 7.46 10.87 -7.61
N TYR A 53 6.78 10.22 -8.56
CA TYR A 53 7.34 9.76 -9.82
C TYR A 53 6.37 10.07 -10.95
N GLY A 54 6.89 10.42 -12.13
CA GLY A 54 6.08 10.72 -13.31
C GLY A 54 6.90 10.70 -14.59
N ALA A 55 6.21 10.82 -15.72
CA ALA A 55 6.85 10.81 -17.04
C ALA A 55 7.89 11.92 -17.21
N ASP A 56 7.68 13.06 -16.56
CA ASP A 56 8.60 14.20 -16.63
C ASP A 56 9.90 13.89 -15.89
N LEU A 57 9.84 13.30 -14.68
CA LEU A 57 11.02 12.85 -13.95
C LEU A 57 11.74 11.72 -14.70
N ALA A 58 11.02 10.76 -15.26
CA ALA A 58 11.62 9.70 -16.07
C ALA A 58 12.42 10.27 -17.24
N LYS A 59 11.88 11.25 -17.97
CA LYS A 59 12.57 11.93 -19.08
C LYS A 59 13.78 12.72 -18.61
N ALA A 60 13.68 13.44 -17.49
CA ALA A 60 14.81 14.16 -16.92
C ALA A 60 15.96 13.21 -16.55
N ILE A 61 15.65 12.11 -15.86
CA ILE A 61 16.64 11.09 -15.50
C ILE A 61 17.32 10.48 -16.73
N LEU A 62 16.57 10.13 -17.77
CA LEU A 62 17.17 9.60 -19.01
C LEU A 62 18.07 10.62 -19.68
N LYS A 63 17.71 11.91 -19.66
CA LYS A 63 18.52 12.99 -20.22
C LYS A 63 19.86 13.14 -19.48
N ASP A 64 19.81 13.09 -18.14
CA ASP A 64 20.99 13.29 -17.30
C ASP A 64 21.87 12.02 -17.17
N ASN A 65 21.34 10.88 -17.64
CA ASN A 65 22.00 9.58 -17.64
C ASN A 65 22.03 8.96 -19.05
N PRO A 66 22.85 9.45 -19.98
CA PRO A 66 22.84 9.00 -21.38
C PRO A 66 23.14 7.49 -21.58
N THR A 67 23.79 6.86 -20.61
CA THR A 67 24.05 5.41 -20.60
C THR A 67 22.81 4.59 -20.22
N LEU A 68 21.84 5.19 -19.52
CA LEU A 68 20.58 4.58 -19.16
C LEU A 68 19.62 4.69 -20.36
N LYS A 69 19.29 3.57 -21.00
CA LYS A 69 18.41 3.55 -22.18
C LYS A 69 16.93 3.39 -21.81
N ASP A 70 16.66 2.76 -20.68
CA ASP A 70 15.32 2.49 -20.16
C ASP A 70 15.33 2.64 -18.64
N VAL A 71 14.43 3.45 -18.09
CA VAL A 71 14.25 3.62 -16.64
C VAL A 71 13.85 2.34 -15.92
N ASN A 72 13.34 1.35 -16.66
CA ASN A 72 12.97 0.04 -16.10
C ASN A 72 14.16 -0.91 -15.98
N VAL A 73 15.32 -0.53 -16.50
CA VAL A 73 16.52 -1.39 -16.53
C VAL A 73 17.65 -0.70 -15.77
N ILE A 74 17.64 -0.86 -14.44
CA ILE A 74 18.73 -0.44 -13.56
C ILE A 74 19.26 -1.64 -12.78
N VAL A 75 20.52 -1.61 -12.39
CA VAL A 75 21.17 -2.71 -11.67
C VAL A 75 21.83 -2.21 -10.38
N PRO A 76 21.85 -3.01 -9.31
CA PRO A 76 22.54 -2.68 -8.07
C PRO A 76 24.00 -2.30 -8.32
N GLY A 77 24.45 -1.22 -7.67
CA GLY A 77 25.79 -0.64 -7.85
C GLY A 77 25.89 0.37 -9.01
N GLN A 78 24.88 0.49 -9.85
CA GLN A 78 24.83 1.51 -10.91
C GLN A 78 24.68 2.90 -10.28
N ALA A 79 25.49 3.87 -10.74
CA ALA A 79 25.33 5.27 -10.35
C ALA A 79 24.32 5.95 -11.27
N ILE A 80 23.33 6.60 -10.70
CA ILE A 80 22.32 7.43 -11.39
C ILE A 80 22.48 8.87 -10.94
N THR A 81 22.60 9.79 -11.90
CA THR A 81 22.62 11.23 -11.65
C THR A 81 21.20 11.74 -11.47
N LEU A 82 20.96 12.43 -10.39
CA LEU A 82 19.67 13.01 -10.00
C LEU A 82 19.83 14.52 -9.77
N HIS A 83 18.79 15.31 -10.02
CA HIS A 83 18.75 16.71 -9.61
C HIS A 83 18.61 16.81 -8.10
N ASN A 84 19.32 17.78 -7.51
CA ASN A 84 19.15 18.06 -6.08
C ASN A 84 17.79 18.75 -5.85
N PRO A 85 16.88 18.17 -5.06
CA PRO A 85 15.58 18.76 -4.78
C PRO A 85 15.65 20.07 -3.99
N ASP A 86 16.75 20.32 -3.30
CA ASP A 86 16.97 21.50 -2.47
C ASP A 86 17.79 22.59 -3.17
N TYR A 87 18.22 22.34 -4.41
CA TYR A 87 18.98 23.31 -5.19
C TYR A 87 18.11 24.49 -5.60
N LYS A 88 18.48 25.70 -5.17
CA LYS A 88 17.84 26.95 -5.55
C LYS A 88 18.48 27.48 -6.83
N SER A 89 17.95 27.12 -7.97
CA SER A 89 18.38 27.68 -9.26
C SER A 89 17.90 29.10 -9.41
N GLU A 90 18.77 29.99 -9.95
CA GLU A 90 18.35 31.33 -10.40
C GLU A 90 17.48 31.27 -11.69
N LYS A 91 17.31 30.07 -12.28
CA LYS A 91 16.46 29.82 -13.46
C LYS A 91 15.25 28.96 -13.09
N PRO A 92 14.09 29.59 -12.86
CA PRO A 92 12.93 28.91 -12.23
C PRO A 92 12.29 27.76 -13.02
N ALA A 93 12.58 27.60 -14.32
CA ALA A 93 11.72 26.83 -15.22
C ALA A 93 11.72 25.30 -15.04
N LEU A 94 12.76 24.68 -14.45
CA LEU A 94 12.78 23.22 -14.23
C LEU A 94 12.54 22.83 -12.78
N ALA A 95 13.07 23.60 -11.84
CA ALA A 95 12.90 23.35 -10.42
C ALA A 95 11.43 23.50 -10.01
N ASP A 96 10.75 24.55 -10.47
CA ASP A 96 9.36 24.83 -10.08
C ASP A 96 8.37 23.78 -10.57
N ALA A 97 8.54 23.23 -11.77
CA ALA A 97 7.67 22.19 -12.30
C ALA A 97 7.82 20.85 -11.53
N VAL A 98 9.01 20.56 -11.02
CA VAL A 98 9.27 19.38 -10.18
C VAL A 98 8.77 19.59 -8.75
N PHE A 99 8.89 20.82 -8.22
CA PHE A 99 8.54 21.15 -6.84
C PHE A 99 7.04 21.39 -6.62
N GLU A 100 6.33 22.03 -7.56
CA GLU A 100 4.87 22.26 -7.40
C GLU A 100 4.06 20.96 -7.35
N ARG A 101 4.55 19.84 -7.92
CA ARG A 101 3.88 18.54 -7.87
C ARG A 101 4.18 17.72 -6.62
N ARG A 102 5.07 18.14 -5.72
CA ARG A 102 5.34 17.47 -4.43
C ARG A 102 4.08 17.24 -3.57
N VAL A 103 3.06 18.07 -3.75
CA VAL A 103 1.84 18.05 -2.91
C VAL A 103 0.80 17.04 -3.41
N GLN A 104 0.96 16.43 -4.59
CA GLN A 104 -0.09 15.59 -5.19
C GLN A 104 0.26 14.11 -5.34
N ALA A 105 1.20 13.58 -4.60
CA ALA A 105 1.62 12.18 -4.74
C ALA A 105 0.67 11.18 -4.06
N VAL A 106 -0.63 11.29 -4.36
CA VAL A 106 -1.65 10.29 -3.99
C VAL A 106 -1.66 9.22 -5.08
N GLN A 107 -0.69 8.31 -5.05
CA GLN A 107 -0.48 7.33 -6.10
C GLN A 107 0.07 6.01 -5.56
N GLY A 108 -0.15 4.93 -6.31
CA GLY A 108 0.58 3.69 -6.17
C GLY A 108 1.65 3.58 -7.25
N VAL A 109 2.75 2.94 -6.95
CA VAL A 109 3.83 2.68 -7.91
C VAL A 109 4.12 1.19 -7.94
N VAL A 110 4.07 0.61 -9.13
CA VAL A 110 4.42 -0.79 -9.35
C VAL A 110 5.94 -0.94 -9.25
N THR A 111 6.41 -1.74 -8.30
CA THR A 111 7.82 -1.96 -8.03
C THR A 111 8.34 -3.28 -8.58
N TYR A 112 7.43 -4.23 -8.81
CA TYR A 112 7.80 -5.55 -9.34
C TYR A 112 6.63 -6.16 -10.12
N VAL A 113 6.96 -6.82 -11.20
CA VAL A 113 6.03 -7.62 -12.00
C VAL A 113 6.72 -8.92 -12.40
N GLU A 114 6.08 -10.04 -12.12
CA GLU A 114 6.46 -11.38 -12.60
C GLU A 114 5.30 -11.90 -13.45
N GLY A 115 5.62 -12.52 -14.58
CA GLY A 115 4.62 -13.06 -15.48
C GLY A 115 3.69 -11.99 -16.08
N ASP A 116 2.43 -12.35 -16.31
CA ASP A 116 1.48 -11.50 -17.01
C ASP A 116 0.56 -10.74 -16.06
N ALA A 117 0.59 -9.42 -16.17
CA ALA A 117 -0.28 -8.52 -15.44
C ALA A 117 -0.67 -7.32 -16.32
N VAL A 118 -1.85 -6.76 -16.06
CA VAL A 118 -2.40 -5.64 -16.81
C VAL A 118 -2.96 -4.57 -15.90
N LEU A 119 -2.85 -3.33 -16.35
CA LEU A 119 -3.54 -2.17 -15.83
C LEU A 119 -4.77 -1.90 -16.69
N VAL A 120 -5.92 -1.73 -16.06
CA VAL A 120 -7.15 -1.22 -16.70
C VAL A 120 -7.37 0.19 -16.16
N PRO A 121 -7.06 1.24 -16.95
CA PRO A 121 -7.23 2.61 -16.50
C PRO A 121 -8.69 2.96 -16.23
N LYS A 122 -8.90 3.94 -15.36
CA LYS A 122 -10.23 4.52 -15.08
C LYS A 122 -10.98 4.85 -16.37
N GLY A 123 -12.26 4.47 -16.43
CA GLY A 123 -13.11 4.70 -17.59
C GLY A 123 -13.04 3.62 -18.67
N GLY A 124 -12.46 2.45 -18.37
CA GLY A 124 -12.52 1.29 -19.27
C GLY A 124 -11.68 1.41 -20.54
N LYS A 125 -10.65 2.28 -20.55
CA LYS A 125 -9.69 2.38 -21.64
C LYS A 125 -8.99 1.03 -21.89
N ALA A 126 -8.32 0.89 -23.02
CA ALA A 126 -7.61 -0.32 -23.39
C ALA A 126 -6.67 -0.79 -22.26
N ARG A 127 -6.69 -2.11 -22.01
CA ARG A 127 -5.77 -2.73 -21.05
C ARG A 127 -4.33 -2.46 -21.46
N GLN A 128 -3.50 -2.11 -20.50
CA GLN A 128 -2.09 -1.87 -20.69
C GLN A 128 -1.29 -2.97 -19.98
N LYS A 129 -0.22 -3.45 -20.62
CA LYS A 129 0.70 -4.36 -19.96
C LYS A 129 1.30 -3.63 -18.74
N LEU A 130 1.25 -4.28 -17.59
CA LEU A 130 1.84 -3.76 -16.38
C LEU A 130 3.34 -4.05 -16.38
N VAL A 131 4.13 -3.04 -16.06
CA VAL A 131 5.59 -3.14 -15.94
C VAL A 131 6.03 -2.39 -14.68
N PRO A 132 7.22 -2.66 -14.13
CA PRO A 132 7.78 -1.85 -13.06
C PRO A 132 7.79 -0.37 -13.43
N ASN A 133 7.72 0.50 -12.46
CA ASN A 133 7.58 1.96 -12.59
C ASN A 133 6.23 2.45 -13.18
N THR A 134 5.26 1.57 -13.41
CA THR A 134 3.89 1.99 -13.75
C THR A 134 3.26 2.69 -12.54
N ILE A 135 2.70 3.88 -12.77
CA ILE A 135 1.93 4.59 -11.76
C ILE A 135 0.48 4.14 -11.83
N VAL A 136 -0.12 3.93 -10.67
CA VAL A 136 -1.51 3.51 -10.49
C VAL A 136 -2.26 4.60 -9.75
N TYR A 137 -3.43 4.97 -10.25
CA TYR A 137 -4.26 6.05 -9.73
C TYR A 137 -5.61 5.56 -9.21
N PRO A 138 -6.31 6.36 -8.38
CA PRO A 138 -7.69 6.07 -8.01
C PRO A 138 -8.61 5.92 -9.24
N GLY A 139 -9.34 4.82 -9.26
CA GLY A 139 -10.21 4.41 -10.37
C GLY A 139 -9.58 3.39 -11.31
N ASP A 140 -8.29 3.10 -11.19
CA ASP A 140 -7.62 2.05 -11.96
C ASP A 140 -7.89 0.67 -11.37
N ILE A 141 -7.69 -0.35 -12.22
CA ILE A 141 -7.74 -1.76 -11.81
C ILE A 141 -6.41 -2.41 -12.17
N VAL A 142 -5.79 -3.06 -11.20
CA VAL A 142 -4.62 -3.92 -11.39
C VAL A 142 -5.09 -5.38 -11.44
N GLN A 143 -4.71 -6.11 -12.48
CA GLN A 143 -5.09 -7.50 -12.66
C GLN A 143 -3.87 -8.35 -13.00
N THR A 144 -3.63 -9.39 -12.19
CA THR A 144 -2.68 -10.47 -12.48
C THR A 144 -3.39 -11.59 -13.23
N LEU A 145 -2.68 -12.22 -14.17
CA LEU A 145 -3.15 -13.40 -14.88
C LEU A 145 -2.59 -14.69 -14.24
N VAL A 146 -2.69 -15.81 -14.93
CA VAL A 146 -2.35 -17.15 -14.41
C VAL A 146 -0.92 -17.27 -13.87
N THR A 147 0.02 -16.55 -14.47
CA THR A 147 1.45 -16.54 -14.04
C THR A 147 1.86 -15.24 -13.36
N GLY A 148 0.90 -14.31 -13.22
CA GLY A 148 1.19 -12.94 -12.82
C GLY A 148 1.34 -12.77 -11.32
N ARG A 149 2.40 -12.06 -10.89
CA ARG A 149 2.55 -11.48 -9.54
C ARG A 149 2.93 -10.03 -9.66
N VAL A 150 2.36 -9.20 -8.83
CA VAL A 150 2.62 -7.75 -8.82
C VAL A 150 2.94 -7.30 -7.41
N GLU A 151 3.93 -6.44 -7.27
CA GLU A 151 4.15 -5.66 -6.06
C GLU A 151 4.01 -4.18 -6.39
N MET A 152 3.30 -3.45 -5.56
CA MET A 152 3.22 -2.00 -5.62
C MET A 152 3.43 -1.39 -4.23
N ILE A 153 3.99 -0.20 -4.20
CA ILE A 153 4.07 0.64 -3.01
C ILE A 153 3.04 1.75 -3.13
N VAL A 154 2.29 1.92 -2.06
CA VAL A 154 1.23 2.91 -1.95
C VAL A 154 1.59 3.91 -0.88
N ASN A 155 1.58 5.19 -1.24
CA ASN A 155 1.85 6.29 -0.32
C ASN A 155 3.16 6.15 0.49
N ARG A 156 4.18 5.45 -0.04
CA ARG A 156 5.47 5.17 0.64
C ARG A 156 5.36 4.40 1.98
N GLU A 157 4.17 3.96 2.34
CA GLU A 157 3.88 3.42 3.67
C GLU A 157 3.36 1.99 3.62
N THR A 158 2.89 1.56 2.44
CA THR A 158 2.22 0.27 2.30
C THR A 158 2.71 -0.46 1.06
N VAL A 159 3.21 -1.67 1.26
CA VAL A 159 3.45 -2.64 0.18
C VAL A 159 2.21 -3.49 0.00
N VAL A 160 1.73 -3.57 -1.24
CA VAL A 160 0.60 -4.42 -1.63
C VAL A 160 1.08 -5.37 -2.72
N ARG A 161 0.86 -6.67 -2.53
CA ARG A 161 1.23 -7.70 -3.51
C ARG A 161 0.01 -8.52 -3.91
N LEU A 162 -0.12 -8.73 -5.20
CA LEU A 162 -1.19 -9.52 -5.79
C LEU A 162 -0.63 -10.87 -6.24
N LYS A 163 -1.28 -11.94 -5.81
CA LYS A 163 -1.05 -13.32 -6.28
C LYS A 163 -1.60 -13.48 -7.70
N GLU A 164 -1.34 -14.62 -8.31
CA GLU A 164 -1.90 -15.01 -9.61
C GLU A 164 -3.45 -14.94 -9.59
N ASN A 165 -4.07 -14.61 -10.72
CA ASN A 165 -5.53 -14.53 -10.90
C ASN A 165 -6.24 -13.59 -9.91
N THR A 166 -5.59 -12.51 -9.53
CA THR A 166 -6.15 -11.49 -8.63
C THR A 166 -6.54 -10.24 -9.41
N ARG A 167 -7.71 -9.69 -9.13
CA ARG A 167 -8.20 -8.43 -9.71
C ARG A 167 -8.56 -7.46 -8.60
N MET A 168 -7.80 -6.36 -8.52
CA MET A 168 -7.91 -5.34 -7.49
C MET A 168 -8.32 -4.00 -8.09
N SER A 169 -9.33 -3.35 -7.51
CA SER A 169 -9.68 -1.95 -7.78
C SER A 169 -8.95 -1.03 -6.81
N ILE A 170 -8.55 0.12 -7.32
CA ILE A 170 -7.97 1.21 -6.53
C ILE A 170 -9.06 2.26 -6.39
N ASP A 171 -9.70 2.34 -5.22
CA ASP A 171 -10.86 3.22 -5.05
C ASP A 171 -10.45 4.60 -4.56
N ALA A 172 -9.51 4.67 -3.61
CA ALA A 172 -8.96 5.92 -3.10
C ALA A 172 -7.56 5.72 -2.54
N PHE A 173 -6.75 6.78 -2.56
CA PHE A 173 -5.54 6.89 -1.78
C PHE A 173 -5.68 8.00 -0.74
N ARG A 174 -5.13 7.79 0.45
CA ARG A 174 -5.03 8.82 1.48
C ARG A 174 -4.03 9.89 1.02
N ASP A 175 -4.39 11.15 1.19
CA ASP A 175 -3.46 12.25 1.03
C ASP A 175 -2.47 12.26 2.19
N THR A 176 -1.20 12.01 1.90
CA THR A 176 -0.13 11.96 2.90
C THR A 176 0.30 13.35 3.37
N ALA A 177 0.12 14.38 2.55
CA ALA A 177 0.49 15.75 2.90
C ALA A 177 -0.46 16.35 3.95
N THR A 178 -1.76 16.12 3.79
CA THR A 178 -2.78 16.61 4.73
C THR A 178 -3.19 15.59 5.78
N SER A 179 -2.71 14.34 5.66
CA SER A 179 -3.18 13.18 6.44
C SER A 179 -4.70 12.94 6.34
N ALA A 180 -5.33 13.51 5.31
CA ALA A 180 -6.78 13.39 5.11
C ALA A 180 -7.16 12.12 4.36
N GLY A 181 -8.35 11.60 4.65
CA GLY A 181 -8.94 10.47 3.97
C GLY A 181 -8.30 9.12 4.36
N LYS A 182 -8.68 8.10 3.60
CA LYS A 182 -8.22 6.72 3.75
C LYS A 182 -7.77 6.17 2.41
N THR A 183 -6.77 5.30 2.42
CA THR A 183 -6.49 4.44 1.28
C THR A 183 -7.54 3.33 1.25
N LYS A 184 -8.22 3.17 0.14
CA LYS A 184 -9.27 2.19 -0.05
C LYS A 184 -9.03 1.41 -1.33
N MET A 185 -9.00 0.11 -1.20
CA MET A 185 -8.84 -0.84 -2.30
C MET A 185 -9.86 -1.95 -2.16
N GLY A 186 -10.29 -2.52 -3.28
CA GLY A 186 -11.22 -3.63 -3.29
C GLY A 186 -10.74 -4.76 -4.17
N PHE A 187 -11.04 -6.01 -3.82
CA PHE A 187 -10.88 -7.13 -4.73
C PHE A 187 -11.93 -8.20 -4.47
N ASN A 188 -12.27 -8.95 -5.50
CA ASN A 188 -13.37 -9.92 -5.47
C ASN A 188 -12.95 -11.33 -5.86
N LEU A 189 -11.68 -11.56 -6.14
CA LEU A 189 -11.10 -12.88 -6.42
C LEU A 189 -9.59 -12.83 -6.25
N GLY A 190 -9.01 -13.89 -5.71
CA GLY A 190 -7.57 -14.10 -5.59
C GLY A 190 -7.02 -13.84 -4.20
N SER A 191 -5.74 -13.53 -4.09
CA SER A 191 -5.07 -13.25 -2.82
C SER A 191 -4.21 -12.01 -2.89
N VAL A 192 -4.26 -11.25 -1.81
CA VAL A 192 -3.51 -10.00 -1.64
C VAL A 192 -2.74 -10.07 -0.33
N TRP A 193 -1.43 -9.84 -0.41
CA TRP A 193 -0.56 -9.66 0.74
C TRP A 193 -0.31 -8.18 0.96
N THR A 194 -0.45 -7.71 2.18
CA THR A 194 -0.20 -6.31 2.53
C THR A 194 0.78 -6.24 3.69
N LYS A 195 1.81 -5.42 3.53
CA LYS A 195 2.71 -5.00 4.61
C LYS A 195 2.62 -3.50 4.75
N MET A 196 2.21 -3.05 5.92
CA MET A 196 2.05 -1.63 6.25
C MET A 196 3.01 -1.23 7.35
N LYS A 197 3.63 -0.04 7.20
CA LYS A 197 4.41 0.58 8.26
C LYS A 197 3.50 0.86 9.47
N GLN A 198 4.02 0.64 10.68
CA GLN A 198 3.27 0.94 11.89
C GLN A 198 3.18 2.46 12.11
N PHE A 199 1.98 2.99 12.24
CA PHE A 199 1.75 4.38 12.53
C PHE A 199 1.59 4.62 14.03
N ARG A 200 2.00 5.80 14.50
CA ARG A 200 1.85 6.20 15.91
C ARG A 200 0.40 6.49 16.29
N ASP A 201 -0.43 6.91 15.35
CA ASP A 201 -1.85 7.16 15.61
C ASP A 201 -2.70 5.88 15.42
N LYS A 202 -3.76 5.76 16.21
CA LYS A 202 -4.63 4.57 16.25
C LYS A 202 -5.74 4.57 15.19
N MET A 203 -5.79 5.55 14.30
CA MET A 203 -6.83 5.58 13.27
C MET A 203 -6.44 4.71 12.08
N SER A 204 -7.29 3.76 11.73
CA SER A 204 -7.13 2.95 10.52
C SER A 204 -7.14 3.84 9.29
N ARG A 205 -6.03 3.79 8.52
CA ARG A 205 -5.84 4.62 7.32
C ARG A 205 -5.87 3.81 6.04
N PHE A 206 -6.05 2.50 6.16
CA PHE A 206 -6.14 1.58 5.04
C PHE A 206 -7.35 0.67 5.22
N GLU A 207 -8.19 0.60 4.19
CA GLU A 207 -9.33 -0.29 4.11
C GLU A 207 -9.23 -1.17 2.88
N LEU A 208 -9.33 -2.49 3.09
CA LEU A 208 -9.41 -3.48 2.03
C LEU A 208 -10.85 -4.02 1.98
N GLU A 209 -11.55 -3.72 0.89
CA GLU A 209 -12.91 -4.24 0.66
C GLU A 209 -12.87 -5.61 0.00
N LEU A 210 -13.54 -6.55 0.63
CA LEU A 210 -13.83 -7.90 0.13
C LEU A 210 -15.33 -7.99 -0.16
N PRO A 211 -15.79 -8.96 -0.95
CA PRO A 211 -17.22 -9.11 -1.25
C PRO A 211 -18.09 -9.17 -0.01
N THR A 212 -17.62 -9.83 1.05
CA THR A 212 -18.38 -10.11 2.25
C THR A 212 -17.89 -9.38 3.51
N ALA A 213 -16.75 -8.73 3.45
CA ALA A 213 -16.11 -8.07 4.60
C ALA A 213 -15.31 -6.84 4.21
N ILE A 214 -14.98 -6.00 5.18
CA ILE A 214 -14.01 -4.92 5.06
C ILE A 214 -12.95 -5.13 6.14
N ALA A 215 -11.69 -5.17 5.74
CA ALA A 215 -10.55 -5.22 6.63
C ALA A 215 -9.98 -3.80 6.83
N GLY A 216 -10.10 -3.28 8.04
CA GLY A 216 -9.48 -2.03 8.47
C GLY A 216 -8.13 -2.33 9.13
N VAL A 217 -7.08 -1.68 8.67
CA VAL A 217 -5.71 -2.07 8.96
C VAL A 217 -4.90 -0.92 9.54
N HIS A 218 -4.01 -1.26 10.49
CA HIS A 218 -3.11 -0.31 11.13
C HIS A 218 -1.78 -0.98 11.50
N GLY A 219 -0.74 -0.76 10.68
CA GLY A 219 0.61 -1.24 10.98
C GLY A 219 0.74 -2.76 11.03
N THR A 220 0.27 -3.48 10.02
CA THR A 220 0.13 -4.93 10.01
C THR A 220 0.76 -5.58 8.79
N VAL A 221 1.11 -6.87 8.95
CA VAL A 221 1.39 -7.79 7.84
C VAL A 221 0.26 -8.80 7.80
N TYR A 222 -0.48 -8.83 6.71
CA TYR A 222 -1.61 -9.73 6.56
C TYR A 222 -1.82 -10.18 5.11
N GLU A 223 -2.49 -11.30 4.95
CA GLU A 223 -3.00 -11.81 3.69
C GLU A 223 -4.53 -11.83 3.72
N ALA A 224 -5.15 -11.39 2.65
CA ALA A 224 -6.57 -11.56 2.42
C ALA A 224 -6.78 -12.38 1.15
N THR A 225 -7.65 -13.38 1.22
CA THR A 225 -8.01 -14.26 0.10
C THR A 225 -9.51 -14.23 -0.12
N VAL A 226 -9.92 -14.14 -1.38
CA VAL A 226 -11.32 -14.28 -1.81
C VAL A 226 -11.42 -15.44 -2.77
N GLU A 227 -12.26 -16.39 -2.43
CA GLU A 227 -12.52 -17.58 -3.22
C GLU A 227 -13.57 -17.32 -4.31
N LYS A 228 -13.69 -18.27 -5.26
CA LYS A 228 -14.65 -18.19 -6.37
C LYS A 228 -16.11 -18.11 -5.91
N ASP A 229 -16.43 -18.64 -4.74
CA ASP A 229 -17.77 -18.58 -4.15
C ASP A 229 -18.03 -17.30 -3.34
N SER A 230 -17.09 -16.35 -3.38
CA SER A 230 -17.08 -15.09 -2.63
C SER A 230 -16.84 -15.25 -1.11
N SER A 231 -16.55 -16.45 -0.61
CA SER A 231 -16.03 -16.58 0.75
C SER A 231 -14.67 -15.93 0.88
N SER A 232 -14.33 -15.46 2.07
CA SER A 232 -13.10 -14.72 2.30
C SER A 232 -12.34 -15.27 3.51
N GLU A 233 -11.02 -15.18 3.48
CA GLU A 233 -10.15 -15.47 4.62
C GLU A 233 -9.18 -14.28 4.81
N VAL A 234 -8.98 -13.87 6.05
CA VAL A 234 -7.95 -12.88 6.44
C VAL A 234 -7.02 -13.54 7.45
N LYS A 235 -5.74 -13.64 7.12
CA LYS A 235 -4.66 -14.14 7.98
C LYS A 235 -3.77 -12.99 8.42
N VAL A 236 -3.56 -12.81 9.71
CA VAL A 236 -2.69 -11.77 10.27
C VAL A 236 -1.40 -12.39 10.73
N TYR A 237 -0.29 -12.00 10.13
CA TYR A 237 1.06 -12.48 10.48
C TYR A 237 1.69 -11.64 11.58
N THR A 238 1.42 -10.32 11.58
CA THR A 238 1.92 -9.37 12.59
C THR A 238 0.94 -8.21 12.72
N GLY A 239 0.65 -7.79 13.96
CA GLY A 239 -0.25 -6.69 14.27
C GLY A 239 -1.70 -7.12 14.43
N GLU A 240 -2.62 -6.24 14.11
CA GLU A 240 -4.06 -6.52 14.22
C GLU A 240 -4.84 -5.93 13.05
N VAL A 241 -5.91 -6.63 12.67
CA VAL A 241 -6.85 -6.21 11.62
C VAL A 241 -8.27 -6.23 12.20
N ALA A 242 -8.96 -5.10 12.05
CA ALA A 242 -10.38 -5.02 12.36
C ALA A 242 -11.20 -5.46 11.14
N VAL A 243 -11.83 -6.61 11.21
CA VAL A 243 -12.68 -7.15 10.14
C VAL A 243 -14.13 -6.89 10.50
N LYS A 244 -14.87 -6.28 9.59
CA LYS A 244 -16.30 -5.98 9.74
C LYS A 244 -17.09 -6.43 8.52
N ASN A 245 -18.42 -6.58 8.64
CA ASN A 245 -19.25 -6.88 7.49
C ASN A 245 -19.16 -5.79 6.41
N ASN A 246 -19.32 -6.21 5.14
CA ASN A 246 -19.45 -5.27 4.03
C ASN A 246 -20.94 -4.99 3.78
N PRO A 247 -21.45 -3.78 4.09
CA PRO A 247 -22.87 -3.45 3.89
C PRO A 247 -23.27 -3.48 2.40
N ALA A 248 -22.35 -3.24 1.47
CA ALA A 248 -22.62 -3.31 0.04
C ALA A 248 -22.92 -4.75 -0.44
N ALA A 249 -22.41 -5.77 0.25
CA ALA A 249 -22.72 -7.17 -0.06
C ALA A 249 -24.20 -7.52 0.13
N LYS A 250 -24.86 -6.90 1.10
CA LYS A 250 -26.31 -7.09 1.33
C LYS A 250 -27.16 -6.41 0.24
N ALA A 251 -26.72 -5.30 -0.30
CA ALA A 251 -27.44 -4.57 -1.35
C ALA A 251 -27.47 -5.34 -2.68
N THR A 252 -26.39 -6.02 -3.04
CA THR A 252 -26.33 -6.85 -4.27
C THR A 252 -27.16 -8.13 -4.15
N ALA A 253 -27.25 -8.71 -2.96
CA ALA A 253 -28.08 -9.89 -2.71
C ALA A 253 -29.60 -9.55 -2.67
N ALA A 254 -29.96 -8.34 -2.26
CA ALA A 254 -31.34 -7.86 -2.21
C ALA A 254 -31.82 -7.34 -3.58
N GLY A 255 -30.92 -6.80 -4.40
CA GLY A 255 -31.26 -6.24 -5.72
C GLY A 255 -31.56 -7.24 -6.81
N ALA A 256 -31.30 -8.54 -6.61
CA ALA A 256 -31.62 -9.60 -7.58
C ALA A 256 -33.08 -10.08 -7.52
N ALA A 257 -33.93 -9.52 -6.64
CA ALA A 257 -35.33 -9.95 -6.42
C ALA A 257 -36.33 -8.79 -6.42
N ALA A 258 -36.05 -7.65 -7.02
CA ALA A 258 -37.04 -6.57 -7.12
C ALA A 258 -37.64 -6.54 -8.53
N GLU A 259 -38.75 -7.26 -8.72
CA GLU A 259 -39.75 -6.93 -9.76
C GLU A 259 -40.28 -5.49 -9.50
N VAL A 260 -40.24 -4.69 -10.54
CA VAL A 260 -40.76 -3.31 -10.53
C VAL A 260 -42.26 -3.38 -10.50
N ASN A 261 -42.88 -3.32 -9.32
CA ASN A 261 -44.28 -2.98 -9.12
C ASN A 261 -44.38 -1.48 -8.79
N GLY A 262 -45.36 -0.80 -9.44
CA GLY A 262 -45.59 0.62 -9.49
C GLY A 262 -45.62 1.38 -8.15
N PRO A 263 -45.97 2.70 -8.11
CA PRO A 263 -45.71 3.59 -6.98
C PRO A 263 -46.48 3.16 -5.75
N GLY A 264 -45.82 2.51 -4.83
CA GLY A 264 -46.29 2.13 -3.51
C GLY A 264 -45.72 3.06 -2.44
N GLU A 265 -46.45 3.24 -1.37
CA GLU A 265 -46.19 4.08 -0.21
C GLU A 265 -44.73 4.14 0.19
N VAL A 266 -44.26 5.35 0.49
CA VAL A 266 -42.92 5.61 1.07
C VAL A 266 -42.91 4.98 2.48
N GLU A 267 -42.34 3.78 2.59
CA GLU A 267 -42.07 3.16 3.89
C GLU A 267 -41.14 4.09 4.69
N GLY A 268 -41.56 4.40 5.92
CA GLY A 268 -40.78 5.16 6.89
C GLY A 268 -39.43 4.50 7.17
N PRO A 269 -38.52 5.20 7.91
CA PRO A 269 -37.19 4.69 8.16
C PRO A 269 -37.23 3.31 8.75
N ARG A 270 -36.81 2.29 8.00
CA ARG A 270 -36.61 0.94 8.53
C ARG A 270 -35.51 1.00 9.57
N GLU A 271 -35.74 0.50 10.75
CA GLU A 271 -34.70 0.16 11.72
C GLU A 271 -33.65 -0.68 10.98
N VAL A 272 -32.44 -0.13 10.89
CA VAL A 272 -31.27 -0.85 10.35
C VAL A 272 -31.04 -1.99 11.34
N SER A 273 -31.36 -3.22 10.98
CA SER A 273 -31.10 -4.37 11.83
C SER A 273 -29.58 -4.43 12.07
N LEU A 274 -29.21 -4.34 13.34
CA LEU A 274 -27.87 -4.38 13.90
C LEU A 274 -27.23 -5.79 13.74
N ASP A 275 -26.98 -6.23 12.52
CA ASP A 275 -26.05 -7.33 12.25
C ASP A 275 -24.66 -6.78 11.83
N GLU A 276 -24.29 -5.62 12.38
CA GLU A 276 -22.92 -5.11 12.25
C GLU A 276 -22.03 -5.82 13.25
N TRP A 277 -21.22 -6.72 12.74
CA TRP A 277 -20.17 -7.35 13.54
C TRP A 277 -18.82 -6.72 13.23
N VAL A 278 -18.00 -6.59 14.26
CA VAL A 278 -16.56 -6.25 14.15
C VAL A 278 -15.78 -7.29 14.91
N THR A 279 -14.79 -7.88 14.27
CA THR A 279 -13.90 -8.86 14.88
C THR A 279 -12.47 -8.42 14.73
N ILE A 280 -11.73 -8.38 15.83
CA ILE A 280 -10.29 -8.11 15.82
C ILE A 280 -9.54 -9.43 15.65
N VAL A 281 -8.78 -9.52 14.58
CA VAL A 281 -7.88 -10.63 14.27
C VAL A 281 -6.47 -10.19 14.59
N ARG A 282 -5.77 -10.95 15.44
CA ARG A 282 -4.45 -10.61 15.97
C ARG A 282 -3.34 -11.47 15.36
N ASP A 283 -2.12 -11.21 15.81
CA ASP A 283 -0.93 -11.97 15.43
C ASP A 283 -1.19 -13.46 15.36
N MET A 284 -0.79 -14.08 14.25
CA MET A 284 -0.91 -15.51 13.98
C MET A 284 -2.33 -16.05 14.10
N GLN A 285 -3.34 -15.20 13.89
CA GLN A 285 -4.75 -15.59 13.80
C GLN A 285 -5.28 -15.36 12.40
N LYS A 286 -6.28 -16.14 12.04
CA LYS A 286 -7.06 -15.98 10.81
C LYS A 286 -8.55 -16.01 11.10
N ILE A 287 -9.33 -15.34 10.25
CA ILE A 287 -10.78 -15.37 10.27
C ILE A 287 -11.28 -15.79 8.88
N ARG A 288 -12.33 -16.61 8.86
CA ARG A 288 -13.06 -16.96 7.64
C ARG A 288 -14.44 -16.36 7.68
N ILE A 289 -14.85 -15.80 6.56
CA ILE A 289 -16.16 -15.23 6.33
C ILE A 289 -16.81 -16.01 5.19
N ASP A 290 -17.96 -16.58 5.41
CA ASP A 290 -18.65 -17.35 4.39
C ASP A 290 -19.25 -16.42 3.30
N LYS A 291 -19.73 -17.02 2.20
CA LYS A 291 -20.35 -16.30 1.08
C LYS A 291 -21.59 -15.49 1.45
N LYS A 292 -22.17 -15.71 2.63
CA LYS A 292 -23.31 -14.94 3.16
C LYS A 292 -22.86 -13.79 4.09
N GLY A 293 -21.55 -13.61 4.29
CA GLY A 293 -20.99 -12.59 5.17
C GLY A 293 -21.01 -12.97 6.66
N LYS A 294 -21.18 -14.27 7.00
CA LYS A 294 -21.13 -14.73 8.39
C LYS A 294 -19.69 -15.08 8.77
N PRO A 295 -19.12 -14.42 9.80
CA PRO A 295 -17.76 -14.71 10.26
C PRO A 295 -17.75 -15.99 11.11
N ARG A 296 -16.63 -16.71 11.08
CA ARG A 296 -16.27 -17.70 12.10
C ARG A 296 -15.43 -17.02 13.19
N ALA A 297 -15.32 -17.64 14.34
CA ALA A 297 -14.40 -17.15 15.36
C ALA A 297 -12.95 -17.20 14.82
N PRO A 298 -12.10 -16.20 15.18
CA PRO A 298 -10.69 -16.25 14.82
C PRO A 298 -10.03 -17.51 15.39
N GLU A 299 -9.19 -18.14 14.58
CA GLU A 299 -8.43 -19.33 14.96
C GLU A 299 -6.94 -19.11 14.70
N ALA A 300 -6.09 -19.71 15.53
CA ALA A 300 -4.65 -19.66 15.32
C ALA A 300 -4.25 -20.45 14.07
N PHE A 301 -3.20 -19.98 13.38
CA PHE A 301 -2.59 -20.72 12.27
C PHE A 301 -1.07 -20.76 12.45
N LYS A 302 -0.42 -21.63 11.68
CA LYS A 302 1.04 -21.69 11.58
C LYS A 302 1.46 -21.26 10.18
N LYS A 303 2.64 -20.67 10.08
CA LYS A 303 3.26 -20.40 8.77
C LYS A 303 3.46 -21.72 8.05
N ASN A 304 3.25 -21.68 6.73
CA ASN A 304 3.39 -22.86 5.90
C ASN A 304 4.63 -22.69 5.00
N ASP A 305 5.72 -23.33 5.37
CA ASP A 305 6.98 -23.28 4.62
C ASP A 305 6.88 -23.92 3.22
N ASP A 306 5.86 -24.74 2.97
CA ASP A 306 5.57 -25.33 1.65
C ASP A 306 4.74 -24.39 0.75
N ASP A 307 4.13 -23.35 1.30
CA ASP A 307 3.39 -22.37 0.50
C ASP A 307 4.38 -21.39 -0.17
N SER A 308 4.54 -21.57 -1.47
CA SER A 308 5.44 -20.73 -2.28
C SER A 308 5.08 -19.24 -2.26
N TRP A 309 3.80 -18.90 -2.11
CA TRP A 309 3.33 -17.53 -2.03
C TRP A 309 3.67 -16.90 -0.67
N GLU A 310 3.40 -17.60 0.42
CA GLU A 310 3.75 -17.14 1.76
C GLU A 310 5.27 -16.95 1.89
N LYS A 311 6.06 -17.93 1.47
CA LYS A 311 7.52 -17.87 1.48
C LYS A 311 8.05 -16.70 0.65
N TRP A 312 7.55 -16.51 -0.56
CA TRP A 312 7.94 -15.42 -1.44
C TRP A 312 7.66 -14.05 -0.79
N ASN A 313 6.51 -13.87 -0.15
CA ASN A 313 6.16 -12.66 0.56
C ASN A 313 7.05 -12.38 1.76
N LEU A 314 7.30 -13.38 2.60
CA LEU A 314 8.15 -13.24 3.78
C LEU A 314 9.60 -12.89 3.41
N GLU A 315 10.12 -13.42 2.31
CA GLU A 315 11.45 -13.04 1.80
C GLU A 315 11.47 -11.59 1.29
N ARG A 316 10.44 -11.18 0.56
CA ARG A 316 10.35 -9.81 0.07
C ARG A 316 10.10 -8.80 1.20
N ASP A 317 9.42 -9.20 2.26
CA ASP A 317 9.21 -8.35 3.43
C ASP A 317 10.51 -8.00 4.17
N LYS A 318 11.51 -8.87 4.14
CA LYS A 318 12.84 -8.56 4.67
C LYS A 318 13.51 -7.44 3.87
N ARG A 319 13.37 -7.46 2.52
CA ARG A 319 13.89 -6.40 1.65
C ARG A 319 13.13 -5.09 1.80
N ALA A 320 11.80 -5.17 1.96
CA ALA A 320 10.98 -3.98 2.19
C ALA A 320 11.26 -3.31 3.54
N ALA A 321 11.63 -4.08 4.56
CA ALA A 321 12.07 -3.53 5.85
C ALA A 321 13.33 -2.66 5.67
N GLU A 322 14.33 -3.13 4.92
CA GLU A 322 15.54 -2.36 4.62
C GLU A 322 15.21 -1.03 3.93
N LEU A 323 14.24 -1.00 3.01
CA LEU A 323 13.79 0.22 2.32
C LEU A 323 13.04 1.20 3.25
N PHE A 324 12.34 0.69 4.26
CA PHE A 324 11.56 1.51 5.19
C PHE A 324 12.39 1.97 6.41
N GLU A 325 13.40 1.19 6.83
CA GLU A 325 14.26 1.53 7.98
C GLU A 325 15.28 2.63 7.66
N GLU A 326 15.73 2.74 6.40
CA GLU A 326 16.67 3.80 6.00
C GLU A 326 16.05 5.21 5.95
N ASN A 327 14.71 5.33 6.10
CA ASN A 327 13.97 6.60 6.06
C ASN A 327 13.41 7.02 7.43
N GLU A 328 13.83 6.40 8.54
CA GLU A 328 13.57 6.84 9.91
C GLU A 328 14.77 7.61 10.47
#